data_7d116208977b38e06b99d9623513c369
#
_entry.id   7d116208977b38e06b99d9623513c369
#
_cell.length_a   1.000
_cell.length_b   1.000
_cell.length_c   1.000
_cell.angle_alpha   90.00
_cell.angle_beta   90.00
_cell.angle_gamma   90.00
#
_symmetry.space_group_name_H-M   'P 1'
#
loop_
_entity.id
_entity.type
_entity.pdbx_description
1 polymer ?
#
loop_
_entity_poly.entity_id
_entity_poly.type
_entity_poly.pdbx_seq_one_letter_code
_entity_poly.pdbx_strand_id
1 'polypeptide(L)' 'MNCFMCRGDMEEKLTTFLVEVDGCIIIVKGVPSHVCTQCGEVSYDTDVVMRLEKIVENMKKSAVEIAVSSYEAA' A
#
# COMPACT_ATOMS: atom_id res chain seq x y z
N MET A 1 11.16 5.13 14.23
CA MET A 1 9.81 5.69 14.04
C MET A 1 8.83 4.98 14.95
N ASN A 2 7.99 5.71 15.65
CA ASN A 2 7.02 5.12 16.59
C ASN A 2 5.61 5.16 16.02
N CYS A 3 4.81 4.20 16.43
CA CYS A 3 3.42 4.15 16.04
C CYS A 3 2.65 5.33 16.62
N PHE A 4 1.88 6.01 15.78
CA PHE A 4 1.09 7.16 16.17
C PHE A 4 -0.02 6.78 17.17
N MET A 5 -0.60 5.58 17.02
CA MET A 5 -1.74 5.14 17.82
C MET A 5 -1.37 4.58 19.18
N CYS A 6 -0.38 3.71 19.25
CA CYS A 6 -0.03 3.00 20.48
C CYS A 6 1.38 3.32 20.98
N ARG A 7 2.15 4.13 20.23
CA ARG A 7 3.53 4.51 20.53
C ARG A 7 4.50 3.32 20.57
N GLY A 8 4.11 2.20 19.98
CA GLY A 8 4.99 1.05 19.82
C GLY A 8 6.03 1.29 18.72
N ASP A 9 7.00 0.41 18.63
CA ASP A 9 8.02 0.49 17.59
C ASP A 9 7.44 0.08 16.24
N MET A 10 7.94 0.72 15.18
CA MET A 10 7.57 0.40 13.81
C MET A 10 8.67 -0.41 13.13
N GLU A 11 8.29 -1.44 12.41
CA GLU A 11 9.20 -2.23 11.60
C GLU A 11 8.94 -1.99 10.12
N GLU A 12 10.01 -2.01 9.32
CA GLU A 12 9.86 -1.96 7.87
C GLU A 12 9.53 -3.35 7.35
N LYS A 13 8.42 -3.46 6.63
CA LYS A 13 7.97 -4.71 6.01
C LYS A 13 7.37 -4.45 4.66
N LEU A 14 7.41 -5.45 3.79
CA LEU A 14 6.68 -5.40 2.53
C LEU A 14 5.28 -5.93 2.77
N THR A 15 4.29 -5.09 2.48
CA THR A 15 2.88 -5.45 2.68
C THR A 15 2.12 -5.41 1.36
N THR A 16 0.90 -5.92 1.37
CA THR A 16 0.00 -5.85 0.23
C THR A 16 -0.94 -4.68 0.41
N PHE A 17 -0.95 -3.78 -0.58
CA PHE A 17 -1.88 -2.65 -0.61
C PHE A 17 -3.10 -3.05 -1.42
N LEU A 18 -4.29 -2.83 -0.85
CA LEU A 18 -5.55 -3.15 -1.53
C LEU A 18 -6.48 -1.94 -1.45
N VAL A 19 -7.05 -1.58 -2.61
CA VAL A 19 -8.00 -0.47 -2.69
C VAL A 19 -9.06 -0.79 -3.74
N GLU A 20 -10.28 -0.37 -3.50
CA GLU A 20 -11.36 -0.47 -4.47
C GLU A 20 -11.64 0.91 -5.04
N VAL A 21 -11.59 1.03 -6.37
CA VAL A 21 -11.82 2.28 -7.10
C VAL A 21 -12.72 1.99 -8.28
N ASP A 22 -13.85 2.68 -8.34
CA ASP A 22 -14.82 2.59 -9.47
C ASP A 22 -15.21 1.15 -9.79
N GLY A 23 -15.40 0.32 -8.77
CA GLY A 23 -15.77 -1.08 -8.95
C GLY A 23 -14.62 -2.00 -9.32
N CYS A 24 -13.39 -1.47 -9.36
CA CYS A 24 -12.19 -2.25 -9.63
C CYS A 24 -11.41 -2.45 -8.33
N ILE A 25 -11.04 -3.68 -8.02
CA ILE A 25 -10.20 -3.99 -6.88
C ILE A 25 -8.74 -3.97 -7.36
N ILE A 26 -7.94 -3.10 -6.76
CA ILE A 26 -6.53 -2.95 -7.13
C ILE A 26 -5.68 -3.49 -5.99
N ILE A 27 -4.81 -4.43 -6.32
CA ILE A 27 -3.90 -5.07 -5.37
C ILE A 27 -2.47 -4.79 -5.81
N VAL A 28 -1.68 -4.19 -4.92
CA VAL A 28 -0.26 -3.92 -5.17
C VAL A 28 0.54 -4.68 -4.12
N LYS A 29 1.39 -5.60 -4.57
CA LYS A 29 2.21 -6.45 -3.70
C LYS A 29 3.60 -5.85 -3.49
N GLY A 30 4.22 -6.18 -2.36
CA GLY A 30 5.58 -5.79 -2.08
C GLY A 30 5.74 -4.30 -1.81
N VAL A 31 4.75 -3.67 -1.20
CA VAL A 31 4.78 -2.25 -0.89
C VAL A 31 5.59 -1.99 0.38
N PRO A 32 6.66 -1.18 0.30
CA PRO A 32 7.44 -0.84 1.49
C PRO A 32 6.57 -0.10 2.50
N SER A 33 6.49 -0.61 3.72
CA SER A 33 5.58 -0.11 4.74
C SER A 33 6.24 -0.12 6.12
N HIS A 34 5.68 0.66 7.02
CA HIS A 34 6.04 0.62 8.44
C HIS A 34 4.88 -0.01 9.19
N VAL A 35 5.17 -1.10 9.90
CA VAL A 35 4.14 -1.87 10.62
C VAL A 35 4.44 -1.80 12.10
N CYS A 36 3.45 -1.42 12.90
CA CYS A 36 3.59 -1.40 14.36
C CYS A 36 3.68 -2.81 14.91
N THR A 37 4.69 -3.07 15.75
CA THR A 37 4.89 -4.38 16.36
C THR A 37 3.87 -4.72 17.43
N GLN A 38 3.14 -3.73 17.92
CA GLN A 38 2.15 -3.92 19.00
C GLN A 38 0.72 -4.00 18.47
N CYS A 39 0.28 -3.01 17.70
CA CYS A 39 -1.12 -2.95 17.25
C CYS A 39 -1.32 -3.38 15.80
N GLY A 40 -0.25 -3.62 15.04
CA GLY A 40 -0.36 -4.02 13.65
C GLY A 40 -0.72 -2.88 12.69
N GLU A 41 -0.71 -1.63 13.15
CA GLU A 41 -1.00 -0.48 12.31
C GLU A 41 0.02 -0.35 11.19
N VAL A 42 -0.44 -0.08 9.98
CA VAL A 42 0.42 0.04 8.80
C VAL A 42 0.48 1.50 8.37
N SER A 43 1.70 2.00 8.17
CA SER A 43 1.94 3.36 7.69
C SER A 43 2.84 3.35 6.47
N TYR A 44 2.68 4.33 5.60
CA TYR A 44 3.48 4.47 4.39
C TYR A 44 4.20 5.82 4.40
N ASP A 45 5.43 5.83 3.87
CA ASP A 45 6.14 7.08 3.64
C ASP A 45 5.49 7.86 2.51
N THR A 46 5.72 9.17 2.49
CA THR A 46 5.15 10.05 1.45
C THR A 46 5.52 9.60 0.05
N ASP A 47 6.77 9.20 -0.17
CA ASP A 47 7.24 8.73 -1.47
C ASP A 47 6.47 7.49 -1.92
N VAL A 48 6.21 6.59 -0.98
CA VAL A 48 5.46 5.36 -1.24
C VAL A 48 4.01 5.69 -1.60
N VAL A 49 3.38 6.60 -0.86
CA VAL A 49 2.00 7.03 -1.13
C VAL A 49 1.89 7.65 -2.52
N MET A 50 2.81 8.52 -2.89
CA MET A 50 2.81 9.15 -4.21
C MET A 50 2.95 8.13 -5.33
N ARG A 51 3.82 7.16 -5.15
CA ARG A 51 3.99 6.10 -6.15
C ARG A 51 2.76 5.20 -6.24
N LEU A 52 2.16 4.86 -5.11
CA LEU A 52 0.92 4.08 -5.08
C LEU A 52 -0.21 4.79 -5.82
N GLU A 53 -0.33 6.10 -5.67
CA GLU A 53 -1.34 6.89 -6.39
C GLU A 53 -1.14 6.78 -7.90
N LYS A 54 0.09 6.84 -8.37
CA LYS A 54 0.40 6.69 -9.79
C LYS A 54 0.08 5.28 -10.29
N ILE A 55 0.43 4.27 -9.51
CA ILE A 55 0.13 2.87 -9.84
C ILE A 55 -1.39 2.67 -9.95
N VAL A 56 -2.13 3.16 -8.98
CA VAL A 56 -3.58 3.06 -8.96
C VAL A 56 -4.19 3.75 -10.17
N GLU A 57 -3.73 4.95 -10.51
CA GLU A 57 -4.22 5.66 -11.69
C GLU A 57 -3.99 4.89 -12.99
N ASN A 58 -2.82 4.30 -13.13
CA ASN A 58 -2.52 3.49 -14.31
C ASN A 58 -3.38 2.24 -14.38
N MET A 59 -3.63 1.60 -13.25
CA MET A 59 -4.44 0.40 -13.18
C MET A 59 -5.93 0.67 -13.39
N LYS A 60 -6.41 1.83 -12.96
CA LYS A 60 -7.80 2.26 -13.19
C LYS A 60 -8.16 2.33 -14.66
N LYS A 61 -7.20 2.59 -15.51
CA LYS A 61 -7.43 2.69 -16.96
C LYS A 61 -7.66 1.33 -17.60
N SER A 62 -7.34 0.26 -16.90
CA SER A 62 -7.60 -1.10 -17.36
C SER A 62 -9.06 -1.45 -17.05
N ALA A 63 -9.79 -1.93 -18.03
CA ALA A 63 -11.20 -2.30 -17.86
C ALA A 63 -11.35 -3.72 -17.29
N VAL A 64 -10.80 -3.95 -16.08
CA VAL A 64 -10.83 -5.24 -15.40
C VAL A 64 -11.43 -5.08 -14.01
N GLU A 65 -12.06 -6.14 -13.49
CA GLU A 65 -12.66 -6.11 -12.17
C GLU A 65 -11.62 -6.19 -11.07
N ILE A 66 -10.54 -6.94 -11.29
CA ILE A 66 -9.45 -7.12 -10.34
C ILE A 66 -8.14 -6.90 -11.07
N ALA A 67 -7.33 -5.99 -10.56
CA ALA A 67 -6.01 -5.71 -11.09
C ALA A 67 -4.97 -5.99 -10.02
N VAL A 68 -3.97 -6.82 -10.33
CA VAL A 68 -2.90 -7.18 -9.42
C VAL A 68 -1.57 -6.75 -10.04
N SER A 69 -0.75 -6.04 -9.27
CA SER A 69 0.56 -5.62 -9.70
C SER A 69 1.54 -5.70 -8.53
N SER A 70 2.83 -5.57 -8.79
CA SER A 70 3.81 -5.43 -7.73
C SER A 70 4.37 -4.01 -7.73
N TYR A 71 4.75 -3.52 -6.57
CA TYR A 71 5.25 -2.16 -6.40
C TYR A 71 6.49 -1.90 -7.25
N GLU A 72 7.39 -2.89 -7.33
CA GLU A 72 8.62 -2.74 -8.09
C GLU A 72 8.41 -2.84 -9.60
N ALA A 73 7.41 -3.60 -10.04
CA ALA A 73 7.16 -3.85 -11.46
C ALA A 73 6.20 -2.83 -12.09
N ALA A 74 5.58 -2.00 -11.27
CA ALA A 74 4.58 -1.04 -11.75
C ALA A 74 5.18 0.25 -12.26
#